data_b5247c97b5a2fbd46188e3ebc51052dd
#
_entry.id   b5247c97b5a2fbd46188e3ebc51052dd
#
_cell.length_a   1.000
_cell.length_b   1.000
_cell.length_c   1.000
_cell.angle_alpha   90.00
_cell.angle_beta   90.00
_cell.angle_gamma   90.00
#
_symmetry.space_group_name_H-M   'P 1'
#
loop_
_entity.id
_entity.type
_entity.pdbx_description
1 polymer ?
#
loop_
_entity_poly.entity_id
_entity_poly.type
_entity_poly.pdbx_seq_one_letter_code
_entity_poly.pdbx_strand_id
1 'polypeptide(L)'
;MAVVRLRVLREFADRGTVGAVAQALSMTPSAVSQQLKVLAREAGVALLEPDGRRVRLTDAGHALVVRADEVLAAVDRAAREMALYRGSPRGQVRVALFPSGAALLLPHLLAALADTGADLIARDEDVPPTEVPRLLADYDVVLTHRDERAPTLSGPRVAARVLMREPIDVVVGPDHRLADQGAVVPGELAEETWLSVRGGFPVDDVLRSIATVTGVQPRIAQRLNDFSVIEELVVSGYGVALMPRYAVRHPGLVVLRLAGVRAARLYDIATRPHAEDRPAIATVLTAFDTAARAVAR
;
A
#
# COMPACT_ATOMS: atom_id res chain seq x y z
N MET A 1 23.10 23.18 8.07
CA MET A 1 22.36 22.49 6.98
C MET A 1 21.03 23.21 6.71
N ALA A 2 20.71 23.58 5.47
CA ALA A 2 19.46 24.26 5.14
C ALA A 2 18.35 23.24 4.86
N VAL A 3 17.10 23.54 5.29
CA VAL A 3 15.92 22.69 5.12
C VAL A 3 15.70 22.23 3.67
N VAL A 4 15.95 23.12 2.69
CA VAL A 4 15.85 22.82 1.26
C VAL A 4 16.77 21.65 0.86
N ARG A 5 18.01 21.61 1.38
CA ARG A 5 18.97 20.54 1.07
C ARG A 5 18.57 19.21 1.71
N LEU A 6 18.01 19.23 2.91
CA LEU A 6 17.46 18.04 3.56
C LEU A 6 16.28 17.49 2.75
N ARG A 7 15.42 18.37 2.22
CA ARG A 7 14.32 17.95 1.31
C ARG A 7 14.87 17.31 0.03
N VAL A 8 15.89 17.90 -0.60
CA VAL A 8 16.53 17.32 -1.80
C VAL A 8 17.13 15.94 -1.51
N LEU A 9 17.78 15.75 -0.35
CA LEU A 9 18.33 14.44 0.04
C LEU A 9 17.22 13.41 0.27
N ARG A 10 16.13 13.80 0.94
CA ARG A 10 14.96 12.94 1.14
C ARG A 10 14.38 12.50 -0.20
N GLU A 11 14.11 13.43 -1.11
CA GLU A 11 13.57 13.12 -2.44
C GLU A 11 14.52 12.22 -3.23
N PHE A 12 15.85 12.37 -3.06
CA PHE A 12 16.80 11.47 -3.69
C PHE A 12 16.70 10.05 -3.12
N ALA A 13 16.52 9.91 -1.80
CA ALA A 13 16.30 8.60 -1.17
C ALA A 13 15.03 7.92 -1.68
N ASP A 14 13.96 8.69 -1.94
CA ASP A 14 12.68 8.18 -2.40
C ASP A 14 12.70 7.79 -3.89
N ARG A 15 13.38 8.57 -4.72
CA ARG A 15 13.28 8.49 -6.19
C ARG A 15 14.50 7.87 -6.89
N GLY A 16 15.62 7.76 -6.19
CA GLY A 16 16.84 7.07 -6.62
C GLY A 16 17.65 7.77 -7.72
N THR A 17 17.15 8.86 -8.34
CA THR A 17 17.87 9.55 -9.41
C THR A 17 17.76 11.07 -9.32
N VAL A 18 18.84 11.78 -9.70
CA VAL A 18 18.86 13.25 -9.75
C VAL A 18 17.78 13.81 -10.69
N GLY A 19 17.54 13.14 -11.82
CA GLY A 19 16.51 13.56 -12.78
C GLY A 19 15.09 13.51 -12.19
N ALA A 20 14.74 12.42 -11.50
CA ALA A 20 13.44 12.28 -10.86
C ALA A 20 13.24 13.30 -9.71
N VAL A 21 14.29 13.58 -8.94
CA VAL A 21 14.27 14.65 -7.92
C VAL A 21 14.07 16.02 -8.55
N ALA A 22 14.76 16.30 -9.65
CA ALA A 22 14.65 17.56 -10.38
C ALA A 22 13.21 17.81 -10.85
N GLN A 23 12.59 16.79 -11.40
CA GLN A 23 11.18 16.82 -11.82
C GLN A 23 10.23 17.06 -10.63
N ALA A 24 10.40 16.30 -9.54
CA ALA A 24 9.53 16.37 -8.37
C ALA A 24 9.60 17.74 -7.64
N LEU A 25 10.78 18.36 -7.63
CA LEU A 25 11.00 19.65 -6.96
C LEU A 25 10.97 20.85 -7.91
N SER A 26 10.63 20.66 -9.19
CA SER A 26 10.67 21.72 -10.23
C SER A 26 12.04 22.43 -10.27
N MET A 27 13.12 21.64 -10.21
CA MET A 27 14.50 22.10 -10.24
C MET A 27 15.22 21.59 -11.49
N THR A 28 16.41 22.15 -11.79
CA THR A 28 17.29 21.54 -12.80
C THR A 28 18.12 20.41 -12.20
N PRO A 29 18.52 19.37 -12.96
CA PRO A 29 19.40 18.32 -12.48
C PRO A 29 20.74 18.85 -11.92
N SER A 30 21.27 19.90 -12.50
CA SER A 30 22.50 20.58 -12.01
C SER A 30 22.28 21.23 -10.66
N ALA A 31 21.13 21.89 -10.43
CA ALA A 31 20.79 22.49 -9.14
C ALA A 31 20.64 21.42 -8.05
N VAL A 32 19.95 20.29 -8.34
CA VAL A 32 19.84 19.16 -7.41
C VAL A 32 21.23 18.62 -7.04
N SER A 33 22.07 18.36 -8.04
CA SER A 33 23.44 17.87 -7.82
C SER A 33 24.26 18.84 -6.97
N GLN A 34 24.12 20.16 -7.21
CA GLN A 34 24.78 21.19 -6.42
C GLN A 34 24.30 21.20 -4.95
N GLN A 35 22.98 21.08 -4.72
CA GLN A 35 22.43 21.03 -3.35
C GLN A 35 22.96 19.81 -2.57
N LEU A 36 23.02 18.64 -3.20
CA LEU A 36 23.57 17.42 -2.59
C LEU A 36 25.06 17.55 -2.27
N LYS A 37 25.87 18.13 -3.19
CA LYS A 37 27.29 18.38 -2.94
C LYS A 37 27.51 19.38 -1.80
N VAL A 38 26.72 20.44 -1.72
CA VAL A 38 26.79 21.40 -0.61
C VAL A 38 26.42 20.72 0.69
N LEU A 39 25.37 19.91 0.71
CA LEU A 39 24.93 19.18 1.92
C LEU A 39 26.03 18.23 2.41
N ALA A 40 26.69 17.47 1.51
CA ALA A 40 27.80 16.60 1.88
C ALA A 40 28.98 17.37 2.52
N ARG A 41 29.30 18.54 1.98
CA ARG A 41 30.33 19.42 2.58
C ARG A 41 29.93 19.95 3.96
N GLU A 42 28.65 20.31 4.15
CA GLU A 42 28.13 20.75 5.45
C GLU A 42 28.06 19.61 6.47
N ALA A 43 27.82 18.37 6.02
CA ALA A 43 27.83 17.17 6.85
C ALA A 43 29.25 16.68 7.19
N GLY A 44 30.26 17.13 6.43
CA GLY A 44 31.65 16.72 6.61
C GLY A 44 31.95 15.28 6.17
N VAL A 45 31.01 14.61 5.52
CA VAL A 45 31.13 13.22 5.05
C VAL A 45 30.46 13.05 3.67
N ALA A 46 30.90 12.05 2.92
CA ALA A 46 30.24 11.68 1.67
C ALA A 46 28.85 11.10 1.95
N LEU A 47 27.81 11.69 1.34
CA LEU A 47 26.43 11.22 1.45
C LEU A 47 26.01 10.37 0.25
N LEU A 48 26.77 10.46 -0.84
CA LEU A 48 26.56 9.74 -2.08
C LEU A 48 27.87 9.12 -2.53
N GLU A 49 27.78 7.97 -3.17
CA GLU A 49 28.90 7.25 -3.80
C GLU A 49 28.53 6.75 -5.18
N PRO A 50 29.51 6.52 -6.08
CA PRO A 50 29.28 5.97 -7.39
C PRO A 50 28.67 4.55 -7.31
N ASP A 51 27.73 4.26 -8.22
CA ASP A 51 27.15 2.95 -8.43
C ASP A 51 27.00 2.72 -9.96
N GLY A 52 28.09 2.28 -10.57
CA GLY A 52 28.21 2.18 -12.02
C GLY A 52 28.04 3.54 -12.70
N ARG A 53 27.01 3.68 -13.52
CA ARG A 53 26.64 4.95 -14.19
C ARG A 53 25.73 5.84 -13.34
N ARG A 54 25.38 5.42 -12.13
CA ARG A 54 24.49 6.11 -11.21
C ARG A 54 25.24 6.49 -9.93
N VAL A 55 24.51 7.08 -9.02
CA VAL A 55 24.97 7.34 -7.65
C VAL A 55 23.94 6.76 -6.68
N ARG A 56 24.40 6.27 -5.54
CA ARG A 56 23.57 5.79 -4.45
C ARG A 56 23.94 6.48 -3.14
N LEU A 57 23.07 6.37 -2.15
CA LEU A 57 23.37 6.86 -0.79
C LEU A 57 24.43 5.97 -0.14
N THR A 58 25.33 6.61 0.60
CA THR A 58 26.20 5.94 1.57
C THR A 58 25.41 5.61 2.84
N ASP A 59 26.00 4.83 3.77
CA ASP A 59 25.41 4.60 5.10
C ASP A 59 25.19 5.92 5.85
N ALA A 60 26.11 6.87 5.75
CA ALA A 60 25.96 8.21 6.29
C ALA A 60 24.82 8.98 5.60
N GLY A 61 24.66 8.79 4.29
CA GLY A 61 23.53 9.33 3.53
C GLY A 61 22.19 8.80 4.04
N HIS A 62 22.07 7.49 4.23
CA HIS A 62 20.87 6.86 4.80
C HIS A 62 20.58 7.34 6.22
N ALA A 63 21.60 7.43 7.08
CA ALA A 63 21.44 7.95 8.43
C ALA A 63 20.94 9.40 8.43
N LEU A 64 21.49 10.25 7.56
CA LEU A 64 21.06 11.65 7.46
C LEU A 64 19.64 11.78 6.89
N VAL A 65 19.20 10.89 5.99
CA VAL A 65 17.82 10.87 5.49
C VAL A 65 16.82 10.70 6.63
N VAL A 66 17.07 9.78 7.57
CA VAL A 66 16.20 9.56 8.75
C VAL A 66 16.10 10.87 9.58
N ARG A 67 17.21 11.54 9.83
CA ARG A 67 17.20 12.82 10.57
C ARG A 67 16.57 13.95 9.76
N ALA A 68 16.74 13.94 8.45
CA ALA A 68 16.06 14.90 7.56
C ALA A 68 14.53 14.78 7.65
N ASP A 69 14.00 13.56 7.71
CA ASP A 69 12.56 13.33 7.88
C ASP A 69 12.04 13.92 9.20
N GLU A 70 12.77 13.75 10.32
CA GLU A 70 12.43 14.35 11.62
C GLU A 70 12.41 15.88 11.58
N VAL A 71 13.43 16.48 10.98
CA VAL A 71 13.53 17.95 10.84
C VAL A 71 12.42 18.49 9.95
N LEU A 72 12.14 17.84 8.83
CA LEU A 72 11.08 18.25 7.91
C LEU A 72 9.71 18.13 8.57
N ALA A 73 9.45 17.06 9.34
CA ALA A 73 8.24 16.92 10.13
C ALA A 73 8.08 18.05 11.17
N ALA A 74 9.18 18.47 11.83
CA ALA A 74 9.16 19.60 12.76
C ALA A 74 8.83 20.92 12.06
N VAL A 75 9.42 21.18 10.88
CA VAL A 75 9.10 22.36 10.06
C VAL A 75 7.64 22.36 9.64
N ASP A 76 7.12 21.19 9.22
CA ASP A 76 5.72 21.05 8.85
C ASP A 76 4.79 21.28 10.07
N ARG A 77 5.15 20.82 11.28
CA ARG A 77 4.39 21.11 12.51
C ARG A 77 4.32 22.63 12.78
N ALA A 78 5.47 23.31 12.73
CA ALA A 78 5.51 24.76 12.94
C ALA A 78 4.67 25.52 11.90
N ALA A 79 4.73 25.14 10.63
CA ALA A 79 3.91 25.76 9.58
C ALA A 79 2.41 25.58 9.81
N ARG A 80 2.00 24.40 10.33
CA ARG A 80 0.61 24.10 10.68
C ARG A 80 0.12 24.90 11.88
N GLU A 81 0.92 25.01 12.92
CA GLU A 81 0.58 25.84 14.08
C GLU A 81 0.31 27.27 13.65
N MET A 82 1.15 27.81 12.78
CA MET A 82 0.91 29.14 12.20
C MET A 82 -0.33 29.21 11.31
N ALA A 83 -0.73 28.12 10.66
CA ALA A 83 -1.96 28.05 9.87
C ALA A 83 -3.24 28.13 10.75
N LEU A 84 -3.22 27.55 11.96
CA LEU A 84 -4.32 27.68 12.93
C LEU A 84 -4.58 29.13 13.31
N TYR A 85 -3.53 29.92 13.54
CA TYR A 85 -3.65 31.37 13.81
C TYR A 85 -4.22 32.16 12.62
N ARG A 86 -4.10 31.63 11.39
CA ARG A 86 -4.69 32.25 10.19
C ARG A 86 -6.15 31.82 9.92
N GLY A 87 -6.73 31.00 10.79
CA GLY A 87 -8.13 30.55 10.67
C GLY A 87 -8.40 29.58 9.51
N SER A 88 -7.38 28.90 8.99
CA SER A 88 -7.50 27.90 7.92
C SER A 88 -7.14 26.51 8.42
N PRO A 89 -8.10 25.76 9.02
CA PRO A 89 -7.85 24.37 9.46
C PRO A 89 -7.92 23.34 8.31
N ARG A 90 -8.14 23.77 7.08
CA ARG A 90 -8.33 22.87 5.93
C ARG A 90 -6.99 22.33 5.43
N GLY A 91 -6.75 21.04 5.68
CA GLY A 91 -5.58 20.33 5.16
C GLY A 91 -5.98 19.28 4.14
N GLN A 92 -5.39 19.34 2.94
CA GLN A 92 -5.52 18.30 1.94
C GLN A 92 -4.64 17.10 2.34
N VAL A 93 -5.20 15.88 2.25
CA VAL A 93 -4.53 14.61 2.51
C VAL A 93 -4.60 13.76 1.26
N ARG A 94 -3.43 13.39 0.73
CA ARG A 94 -3.32 12.49 -0.42
C ARG A 94 -3.24 11.06 0.05
N VAL A 95 -4.14 10.21 -0.44
CA VAL A 95 -4.27 8.82 -0.03
C VAL A 95 -4.14 7.91 -1.23
N ALA A 96 -3.22 6.94 -1.16
CA ALA A 96 -3.15 5.85 -2.09
C ALA A 96 -3.93 4.65 -1.53
N LEU A 97 -4.75 3.99 -2.37
CA LEU A 97 -5.51 2.79 -2.00
C LEU A 97 -5.40 1.77 -3.14
N PHE A 98 -5.28 0.49 -2.81
CA PHE A 98 -5.44 -0.53 -3.83
C PHE A 98 -6.93 -0.67 -4.24
N PRO A 99 -7.28 -1.04 -5.49
CA PRO A 99 -8.62 -0.91 -6.05
C PRO A 99 -9.73 -1.56 -5.22
N SER A 100 -9.57 -2.82 -4.77
CA SER A 100 -10.60 -3.50 -3.98
C SER A 100 -10.74 -2.94 -2.57
N GLY A 101 -9.66 -2.37 -1.98
CA GLY A 101 -9.73 -1.64 -0.72
C GLY A 101 -10.42 -0.29 -0.88
N ALA A 102 -10.19 0.41 -1.98
CA ALA A 102 -10.88 1.65 -2.32
C ALA A 102 -12.40 1.39 -2.48
N ALA A 103 -12.79 0.38 -3.27
CA ALA A 103 -14.20 0.02 -3.47
C ALA A 103 -14.91 -0.30 -2.14
N LEU A 104 -14.19 -0.90 -1.19
CA LEU A 104 -14.73 -1.28 0.12
C LEU A 104 -14.81 -0.13 1.10
N LEU A 105 -13.76 0.67 1.23
CA LEU A 105 -13.60 1.62 2.32
C LEU A 105 -13.86 3.08 1.94
N LEU A 106 -13.61 3.48 0.69
CA LEU A 106 -13.67 4.90 0.30
C LEU A 106 -15.06 5.53 0.49
N PRO A 107 -16.18 4.87 0.19
CA PRO A 107 -17.51 5.45 0.46
C PRO A 107 -17.74 5.75 1.94
N HIS A 108 -17.35 4.83 2.84
CA HIS A 108 -17.46 5.01 4.29
C HIS A 108 -16.48 6.06 4.81
N LEU A 109 -15.29 6.11 4.22
CA LEU A 109 -14.25 7.09 4.55
C LEU A 109 -14.72 8.52 4.23
N LEU A 110 -15.25 8.73 3.01
CA LEU A 110 -15.78 10.03 2.60
C LEU A 110 -16.97 10.45 3.45
N ALA A 111 -17.87 9.53 3.79
CA ALA A 111 -18.99 9.82 4.70
C ALA A 111 -18.50 10.22 6.10
N ALA A 112 -17.47 9.57 6.63
CA ALA A 112 -16.89 9.92 7.93
C ALA A 112 -16.15 11.27 7.94
N LEU A 113 -15.73 11.76 6.77
CA LEU A 113 -14.99 13.02 6.62
C LEU A 113 -15.87 14.22 6.28
N ALA A 114 -17.14 14.03 5.94
CA ALA A 114 -18.03 15.07 5.36
C ALA A 114 -18.04 16.38 6.14
N ASP A 115 -18.05 16.31 7.48
CA ASP A 115 -18.18 17.50 8.36
C ASP A 115 -16.85 17.84 9.09
N THR A 116 -15.73 17.22 8.72
CA THR A 116 -14.46 17.38 9.46
C THR A 116 -13.58 18.51 8.94
N GLY A 117 -13.84 19.01 7.74
CA GLY A 117 -12.99 19.99 7.07
C GLY A 117 -11.67 19.41 6.51
N ALA A 118 -11.41 18.11 6.63
CA ALA A 118 -10.31 17.44 5.96
C ALA A 118 -10.68 17.19 4.49
N ASP A 119 -9.83 17.63 3.57
CA ASP A 119 -9.98 17.40 2.13
C ASP A 119 -9.15 16.18 1.73
N LEU A 120 -9.79 15.14 1.20
CA LEU A 120 -9.16 13.88 0.83
C LEU A 120 -9.05 13.75 -0.69
N ILE A 121 -7.81 13.54 -1.18
CA ILE A 121 -7.55 13.17 -2.57
C ILE A 121 -7.12 11.71 -2.61
N ALA A 122 -8.01 10.86 -3.15
CA ALA A 122 -7.75 9.45 -3.35
C ALA A 122 -7.15 9.17 -4.74
N ARG A 123 -6.23 8.20 -4.78
CA ARG A 123 -5.71 7.59 -6.01
C ARG A 123 -5.64 6.08 -5.82
N ASP A 124 -5.91 5.34 -6.88
CA ASP A 124 -5.72 3.90 -6.90
C ASP A 124 -4.27 3.55 -7.26
N GLU A 125 -3.65 2.77 -6.38
CA GLU A 125 -2.27 2.30 -6.52
C GLU A 125 -2.20 0.82 -6.12
N ASP A 126 -2.05 -0.06 -7.11
CA ASP A 126 -2.00 -1.51 -6.90
C ASP A 126 -0.56 -2.02 -6.96
N VAL A 127 0.17 -1.80 -5.88
CA VAL A 127 1.58 -2.18 -5.74
C VAL A 127 1.79 -3.21 -4.63
N PRO A 128 2.83 -4.07 -4.76
CA PRO A 128 3.19 -4.97 -3.67
C PRO A 128 3.68 -4.19 -2.44
N PRO A 129 3.56 -4.76 -1.22
CA PRO A 129 3.95 -4.09 0.03
C PRO A 129 5.38 -3.53 0.04
N THR A 130 6.30 -4.15 -0.69
CA THR A 130 7.71 -3.73 -0.82
C THR A 130 7.87 -2.36 -1.49
N GLU A 131 6.89 -1.91 -2.27
CA GLU A 131 6.92 -0.61 -2.96
C GLU A 131 6.22 0.52 -2.18
N VAL A 132 5.52 0.20 -1.10
CA VAL A 132 4.82 1.18 -0.25
C VAL A 132 5.73 2.33 0.24
N PRO A 133 6.99 2.10 0.65
CA PRO A 133 7.87 3.19 1.05
C PRO A 133 8.09 4.25 -0.03
N ARG A 134 8.05 3.86 -1.32
CA ARG A 134 8.16 4.80 -2.46
C ARG A 134 6.89 5.63 -2.62
N LEU A 135 5.72 5.03 -2.43
CA LEU A 135 4.44 5.75 -2.51
C LEU A 135 4.35 6.87 -1.47
N LEU A 136 4.96 6.69 -0.30
CA LEU A 136 5.01 7.72 0.75
C LEU A 136 5.83 8.97 0.35
N ALA A 137 6.48 8.98 -0.82
CA ALA A 137 7.04 10.20 -1.40
C ALA A 137 5.93 11.15 -1.92
N ASP A 138 4.86 10.59 -2.45
CA ASP A 138 3.80 11.33 -3.15
C ASP A 138 2.47 11.34 -2.39
N TYR A 139 2.28 10.40 -1.43
CA TYR A 139 1.07 10.24 -0.62
C TYR A 139 1.35 10.43 0.87
N ASP A 140 0.38 10.99 1.58
CA ASP A 140 0.42 11.18 3.03
C ASP A 140 0.05 9.88 3.77
N VAL A 141 -0.89 9.11 3.21
CA VAL A 141 -1.39 7.84 3.73
C VAL A 141 -1.46 6.82 2.60
N VAL A 142 -1.02 5.61 2.86
CA VAL A 142 -1.12 4.49 1.92
C VAL A 142 -1.88 3.35 2.58
N LEU A 143 -3.04 2.98 2.01
CA LEU A 143 -3.72 1.75 2.34
C LEU A 143 -3.11 0.64 1.48
N THR A 144 -2.49 -0.33 2.11
CA THR A 144 -1.89 -1.50 1.47
C THR A 144 -2.44 -2.79 2.06
N HIS A 145 -2.05 -3.92 1.49
CA HIS A 145 -2.47 -5.23 1.99
C HIS A 145 -1.34 -6.25 1.89
N ARG A 146 -1.34 -7.22 2.78
CA ARG A 146 -0.37 -8.32 2.81
C ARG A 146 -1.02 -9.63 3.25
N ASP A 147 -0.35 -10.75 2.98
CA ASP A 147 -0.72 -12.03 3.57
C ASP A 147 -0.67 -11.93 5.11
N GLU A 148 -1.61 -12.58 5.79
CA GLU A 148 -1.72 -12.51 7.27
C GLU A 148 -0.50 -13.07 8.00
N ARG A 149 0.35 -13.88 7.33
CA ARG A 149 1.60 -14.45 7.89
C ARG A 149 2.80 -13.53 7.69
N ALA A 150 2.72 -12.61 6.74
CA ALA A 150 3.80 -11.66 6.50
C ALA A 150 3.87 -10.63 7.63
N PRO A 151 5.07 -10.16 8.01
CA PRO A 151 5.20 -9.11 9.02
C PRO A 151 4.60 -7.79 8.55
N THR A 152 4.13 -6.97 9.50
CA THR A 152 3.74 -5.58 9.20
C THR A 152 4.95 -4.80 8.69
N LEU A 153 4.71 -3.93 7.72
CA LEU A 153 5.73 -3.02 7.22
C LEU A 153 6.33 -2.21 8.38
N SER A 154 7.65 -2.19 8.47
CA SER A 154 8.35 -1.41 9.48
C SER A 154 9.66 -0.90 8.92
N GLY A 155 10.08 0.27 9.40
CA GLY A 155 11.35 0.86 9.00
C GLY A 155 11.48 2.28 9.53
N PRO A 156 12.67 2.86 9.47
CA PRO A 156 12.92 4.19 10.04
C PRO A 156 12.12 5.31 9.33
N ARG A 157 11.55 5.03 8.18
CA ARG A 157 10.80 5.98 7.35
C ARG A 157 9.35 5.57 7.09
N VAL A 158 8.90 4.46 7.68
CA VAL A 158 7.55 3.92 7.52
C VAL A 158 6.99 3.55 8.89
N ALA A 159 5.87 4.15 9.24
CA ALA A 159 5.01 3.74 10.34
C ALA A 159 3.78 3.04 9.73
N ALA A 160 3.57 1.77 10.08
CA ALA A 160 2.41 1.04 9.59
C ALA A 160 1.70 0.31 10.73
N ARG A 161 0.37 0.21 10.62
CA ARG A 161 -0.46 -0.54 11.55
C ARG A 161 -1.54 -1.33 10.80
N VAL A 162 -1.95 -2.43 11.39
CA VAL A 162 -3.07 -3.21 10.87
C VAL A 162 -4.37 -2.40 11.04
N LEU A 163 -5.16 -2.32 9.99
CA LEU A 163 -6.49 -1.73 9.98
C LEU A 163 -7.59 -2.79 10.16
N MET A 164 -7.56 -3.83 9.34
CA MET A 164 -8.56 -4.90 9.38
C MET A 164 -8.03 -6.19 8.75
N ARG A 165 -8.75 -7.28 9.00
CA ARG A 165 -8.52 -8.60 8.41
C ARG A 165 -9.66 -8.96 7.47
N GLU A 166 -9.33 -9.45 6.28
CA GLU A 166 -10.31 -9.94 5.31
C GLU A 166 -9.99 -11.40 4.94
N PRO A 167 -10.95 -12.33 5.12
CA PRO A 167 -10.80 -13.69 4.65
C PRO A 167 -10.65 -13.77 3.13
N ILE A 168 -9.91 -14.78 2.66
CA ILE A 168 -9.81 -15.14 1.25
C ILE A 168 -10.51 -16.49 1.09
N ASP A 169 -11.53 -16.51 0.24
CA ASP A 169 -12.36 -17.69 -0.03
C ASP A 169 -12.09 -18.22 -1.46
N VAL A 170 -12.52 -19.44 -1.72
CA VAL A 170 -12.56 -20.00 -3.07
C VAL A 170 -13.87 -19.59 -3.73
N VAL A 171 -13.81 -19.14 -4.98
CA VAL A 171 -15.01 -18.86 -5.78
C VAL A 171 -15.06 -19.78 -6.99
N VAL A 172 -16.25 -20.30 -7.25
CA VAL A 172 -16.55 -21.22 -8.35
C VAL A 172 -17.80 -20.78 -9.07
N GLY A 173 -17.97 -21.22 -10.31
CA GLY A 173 -19.22 -21.04 -11.04
C GLY A 173 -20.38 -21.88 -10.47
N PRO A 174 -21.64 -21.58 -10.82
CA PRO A 174 -22.82 -22.23 -10.25
C PRO A 174 -22.91 -23.72 -10.59
N ASP A 175 -22.38 -24.11 -11.75
CA ASP A 175 -22.41 -25.51 -12.22
C ASP A 175 -21.14 -26.30 -11.84
N HIS A 176 -20.28 -25.74 -11.03
CA HIS A 176 -19.02 -26.38 -10.64
C HIS A 176 -19.27 -27.53 -9.66
N ARG A 177 -18.52 -28.66 -9.79
CA ARG A 177 -18.66 -29.86 -8.93
C ARG A 177 -18.61 -29.60 -7.42
N LEU A 178 -18.01 -28.51 -6.99
CA LEU A 178 -17.88 -28.09 -5.58
C LEU A 178 -18.97 -27.09 -5.16
N ALA A 179 -19.85 -26.63 -6.06
CA ALA A 179 -20.78 -25.54 -5.79
C ALA A 179 -21.76 -25.80 -4.62
N ASP A 180 -22.11 -27.06 -4.39
CA ASP A 180 -23.02 -27.43 -3.29
C ASP A 180 -22.30 -27.53 -1.92
N GLN A 181 -20.99 -27.31 -1.85
CA GLN A 181 -20.22 -27.38 -0.62
C GLN A 181 -20.15 -26.00 0.06
N GLY A 182 -20.22 -25.98 1.38
CA GLY A 182 -20.05 -24.74 2.16
C GLY A 182 -18.57 -24.41 2.44
N ALA A 183 -17.68 -25.41 2.32
CA ALA A 183 -16.25 -25.28 2.53
C ALA A 183 -15.49 -26.33 1.73
N VAL A 184 -14.24 -26.02 1.42
CA VAL A 184 -13.32 -26.91 0.68
C VAL A 184 -11.96 -26.95 1.35
N VAL A 185 -11.26 -28.06 1.16
CA VAL A 185 -9.88 -28.27 1.63
C VAL A 185 -8.90 -28.29 0.44
N PRO A 186 -7.60 -27.98 0.65
CA PRO A 186 -6.61 -27.94 -0.42
C PRO A 186 -6.60 -29.15 -1.36
N GLY A 187 -6.78 -30.36 -0.83
CA GLY A 187 -6.75 -31.61 -1.63
C GLY A 187 -7.84 -31.67 -2.68
N GLU A 188 -9.02 -31.09 -2.44
CA GLU A 188 -10.14 -31.05 -3.37
C GLU A 188 -9.89 -30.09 -4.55
N LEU A 189 -8.91 -29.20 -4.40
CA LEU A 189 -8.55 -28.14 -5.34
C LEU A 189 -7.31 -28.48 -6.19
N ALA A 190 -6.70 -29.64 -5.97
CA ALA A 190 -5.40 -30.00 -6.56
C ALA A 190 -5.40 -30.05 -8.10
N GLU A 191 -6.55 -30.46 -8.70
CA GLU A 191 -6.69 -30.60 -10.16
C GLU A 191 -7.32 -29.40 -10.83
N GLU A 192 -7.69 -28.36 -10.06
CA GLU A 192 -8.40 -27.21 -10.61
C GLU A 192 -7.53 -26.32 -11.50
N THR A 193 -8.18 -25.69 -12.45
CA THR A 193 -7.55 -24.61 -13.23
C THR A 193 -7.81 -23.29 -12.53
N TRP A 194 -6.75 -22.53 -12.29
CA TRP A 194 -6.81 -21.32 -11.49
C TRP A 194 -6.78 -20.04 -12.33
N LEU A 195 -7.63 -19.12 -11.95
CA LEU A 195 -7.56 -17.71 -12.29
C LEU A 195 -6.98 -17.00 -11.07
N SER A 196 -5.84 -16.38 -11.20
CA SER A 196 -5.09 -15.83 -10.05
C SER A 196 -4.68 -14.38 -10.28
N VAL A 197 -4.14 -13.77 -9.24
CA VAL A 197 -3.51 -12.43 -9.31
C VAL A 197 -2.05 -12.53 -9.72
N ARG A 198 -1.41 -11.40 -9.98
CA ARG A 198 0.03 -11.32 -10.18
C ARG A 198 0.78 -11.83 -8.94
N GLY A 199 1.98 -12.36 -9.14
CA GLY A 199 2.86 -12.76 -8.03
C GLY A 199 3.21 -11.59 -7.10
N GLY A 200 3.39 -11.90 -5.81
CA GLY A 200 3.70 -10.90 -4.79
C GLY A 200 2.48 -10.24 -4.14
N PHE A 201 1.26 -10.69 -4.48
CA PHE A 201 0.02 -10.27 -3.85
C PHE A 201 -0.53 -11.36 -2.91
N PRO A 202 -1.26 -11.00 -1.84
CA PRO A 202 -1.70 -11.95 -0.80
C PRO A 202 -2.48 -13.17 -1.32
N VAL A 203 -3.30 -13.00 -2.36
CA VAL A 203 -4.05 -14.10 -2.97
C VAL A 203 -3.12 -15.15 -3.60
N ASP A 204 -2.03 -14.72 -4.25
CA ASP A 204 -1.03 -15.63 -4.78
C ASP A 204 -0.25 -16.35 -3.66
N ASP A 205 -0.04 -15.70 -2.51
CA ASP A 205 0.59 -16.32 -1.34
C ASP A 205 -0.29 -17.44 -0.75
N VAL A 206 -1.61 -17.26 -0.72
CA VAL A 206 -2.56 -18.32 -0.32
C VAL A 206 -2.54 -19.46 -1.32
N LEU A 207 -2.52 -19.19 -2.63
CA LEU A 207 -2.43 -20.23 -3.66
C LEU A 207 -1.15 -21.06 -3.53
N ARG A 208 -0.01 -20.40 -3.25
CA ARG A 208 1.26 -21.10 -2.94
C ARG A 208 1.17 -21.96 -1.68
N SER A 209 0.37 -21.55 -0.70
CA SER A 209 0.15 -22.36 0.51
C SER A 209 -0.66 -23.62 0.21
N ILE A 210 -1.64 -23.53 -0.69
CA ILE A 210 -2.37 -24.71 -1.20
C ILE A 210 -1.38 -25.66 -1.90
N ALA A 211 -0.53 -25.14 -2.79
CA ALA A 211 0.50 -25.94 -3.47
C ALA A 211 1.44 -26.65 -2.48
N THR A 212 1.86 -25.94 -1.41
CA THR A 212 2.72 -26.52 -0.38
C THR A 212 2.05 -27.66 0.38
N VAL A 213 0.77 -27.51 0.73
CA VAL A 213 0.02 -28.52 1.49
C VAL A 213 -0.32 -29.74 0.62
N THR A 214 -0.64 -29.53 -0.64
CA THR A 214 -1.03 -30.63 -1.57
C THR A 214 0.16 -31.30 -2.24
N GLY A 215 1.32 -30.64 -2.30
CA GLY A 215 2.44 -31.06 -3.13
C GLY A 215 2.22 -30.89 -4.64
N VAL A 216 1.08 -30.31 -5.06
CA VAL A 216 0.70 -30.14 -6.46
C VAL A 216 0.84 -28.67 -6.87
N GLN A 217 1.55 -28.42 -7.98
CA GLN A 217 1.66 -27.09 -8.55
C GLN A 217 0.34 -26.67 -9.20
N PRO A 218 -0.21 -25.49 -8.85
CA PRO A 218 -1.48 -25.02 -9.40
C PRO A 218 -1.35 -24.74 -10.90
N ARG A 219 -2.29 -25.23 -11.67
CA ARG A 219 -2.40 -24.92 -13.11
C ARG A 219 -3.07 -23.56 -13.28
N ILE A 220 -2.28 -22.52 -13.50
CA ILE A 220 -2.77 -21.14 -13.63
C ILE A 220 -3.02 -20.83 -15.10
N ALA A 221 -4.29 -20.56 -15.46
CA ALA A 221 -4.68 -20.18 -16.81
C ALA A 221 -4.47 -18.68 -17.06
N GLN A 222 -4.78 -17.80 -16.10
CA GLN A 222 -4.65 -16.36 -16.23
C GLN A 222 -4.17 -15.72 -14.93
N ARG A 223 -3.47 -14.57 -15.04
CA ARG A 223 -3.08 -13.72 -13.92
C ARG A 223 -3.55 -12.28 -14.15
N LEU A 224 -4.53 -11.85 -13.37
CA LEU A 224 -5.22 -10.56 -13.47
C LEU A 224 -5.41 -9.99 -12.06
N ASN A 225 -5.16 -8.68 -11.87
CA ASN A 225 -5.41 -8.04 -10.57
C ASN A 225 -6.82 -7.43 -10.46
N ASP A 226 -7.57 -7.41 -11.56
CA ASP A 226 -8.95 -6.94 -11.57
C ASP A 226 -9.89 -8.11 -11.21
N PHE A 227 -10.47 -8.04 -10.00
CA PHE A 227 -11.38 -9.07 -9.53
C PHE A 227 -12.68 -9.12 -10.32
N SER A 228 -13.16 -8.04 -10.90
CA SER A 228 -14.37 -8.06 -11.73
C SER A 228 -14.18 -8.91 -12.99
N VAL A 229 -13.01 -8.86 -13.60
CA VAL A 229 -12.66 -9.72 -14.73
C VAL A 229 -12.52 -11.18 -14.29
N ILE A 230 -11.92 -11.43 -13.12
CA ILE A 230 -11.81 -12.79 -12.57
C ILE A 230 -13.21 -13.38 -12.33
N GLU A 231 -14.13 -12.61 -11.76
CA GLU A 231 -15.53 -13.04 -11.52
C GLU A 231 -16.22 -13.51 -12.80
N GLU A 232 -16.13 -12.70 -13.87
CA GLU A 232 -16.73 -13.03 -15.17
C GLU A 232 -16.14 -14.33 -15.77
N LEU A 233 -14.83 -14.52 -15.64
CA LEU A 233 -14.18 -15.74 -16.12
C LEU A 233 -14.57 -16.97 -15.30
N VAL A 234 -14.72 -16.84 -13.99
CA VAL A 234 -15.17 -17.95 -13.11
C VAL A 234 -16.60 -18.34 -13.43
N VAL A 235 -17.53 -17.38 -13.55
CA VAL A 235 -18.93 -17.64 -13.93
C VAL A 235 -19.02 -18.28 -15.30
N SER A 236 -18.16 -17.89 -16.25
CA SER A 236 -18.08 -18.47 -17.58
C SER A 236 -17.41 -19.86 -17.62
N GLY A 237 -17.01 -20.42 -16.48
CA GLY A 237 -16.47 -21.79 -16.39
C GLY A 237 -14.99 -21.94 -16.80
N TYR A 238 -14.22 -20.85 -16.90
CA TYR A 238 -12.79 -20.92 -17.28
C TYR A 238 -11.87 -21.40 -16.15
N GLY A 239 -12.38 -21.55 -14.93
CA GLY A 239 -11.63 -22.06 -13.80
C GLY A 239 -12.21 -21.60 -12.47
N VAL A 240 -11.43 -21.81 -11.40
CA VAL A 240 -11.75 -21.36 -10.04
C VAL A 240 -10.80 -20.24 -9.64
N ALA A 241 -11.16 -19.45 -8.62
CA ALA A 241 -10.27 -18.41 -8.11
C ALA A 241 -10.28 -18.36 -6.57
N LEU A 242 -9.20 -17.80 -6.02
CA LEU A 242 -9.19 -17.29 -4.67
C LEU A 242 -9.55 -15.81 -4.73
N MET A 243 -10.52 -15.39 -3.92
CA MET A 243 -10.95 -14.00 -3.86
C MET A 243 -11.08 -13.51 -2.42
N PRO A 244 -10.70 -12.26 -2.14
CA PRO A 244 -11.04 -11.64 -0.88
C PRO A 244 -12.55 -11.55 -0.72
N ARG A 245 -13.07 -11.94 0.45
CA ARG A 245 -14.52 -12.12 0.70
C ARG A 245 -15.35 -10.89 0.36
N TYR A 246 -14.87 -9.71 0.74
CA TYR A 246 -15.59 -8.47 0.52
C TYR A 246 -15.42 -7.89 -0.89
N ALA A 247 -14.55 -8.50 -1.71
CA ALA A 247 -14.40 -8.13 -3.11
C ALA A 247 -15.37 -8.87 -4.03
N VAL A 248 -15.97 -9.98 -3.58
CA VAL A 248 -16.92 -10.77 -4.37
C VAL A 248 -18.23 -9.98 -4.55
N ARG A 249 -18.62 -9.74 -5.80
CA ARG A 249 -19.78 -8.93 -6.16
C ARG A 249 -20.75 -9.66 -7.09
N HIS A 250 -20.25 -10.55 -7.94
CA HIS A 250 -21.07 -11.20 -8.97
C HIS A 250 -22.03 -12.21 -8.35
N PRO A 251 -23.37 -12.07 -8.54
CA PRO A 251 -24.39 -12.92 -7.90
C PRO A 251 -24.39 -14.37 -8.37
N GLY A 252 -23.78 -14.66 -9.54
CA GLY A 252 -23.64 -16.01 -10.08
C GLY A 252 -22.48 -16.82 -9.49
N LEU A 253 -21.68 -16.23 -8.59
CA LEU A 253 -20.59 -16.95 -7.96
C LEU A 253 -21.06 -17.73 -6.74
N VAL A 254 -20.50 -18.91 -6.56
CA VAL A 254 -20.60 -19.68 -5.31
C VAL A 254 -19.31 -19.47 -4.52
N VAL A 255 -19.45 -19.00 -3.27
CA VAL A 255 -18.34 -18.72 -2.37
C VAL A 255 -18.16 -19.87 -1.40
N LEU A 256 -16.98 -20.48 -1.40
CA LEU A 256 -16.64 -21.64 -0.59
C LEU A 256 -15.56 -21.26 0.41
N ARG A 257 -15.78 -21.49 1.68
CA ARG A 257 -14.77 -21.22 2.70
C ARG A 257 -13.57 -22.16 2.52
N LEU A 258 -12.38 -21.61 2.40
CA LEU A 258 -11.15 -22.39 2.37
C LEU A 258 -10.76 -22.83 3.78
N ALA A 259 -10.75 -24.14 4.02
CA ALA A 259 -10.36 -24.75 5.28
C ALA A 259 -8.97 -25.42 5.18
N GLY A 260 -8.30 -25.65 6.31
CA GLY A 260 -7.03 -26.37 6.36
C GLY A 260 -5.79 -25.52 6.04
N VAL A 261 -5.95 -24.29 5.58
CA VAL A 261 -4.87 -23.30 5.42
C VAL A 261 -5.30 -21.95 5.99
N ARG A 262 -4.32 -21.14 6.37
CA ARG A 262 -4.58 -19.74 6.68
C ARG A 262 -4.81 -18.98 5.37
N ALA A 263 -5.99 -18.40 5.23
CA ALA A 263 -6.41 -17.73 4.01
C ALA A 263 -7.06 -16.39 4.35
N ALA A 264 -6.22 -15.38 4.53
CA ALA A 264 -6.67 -14.00 4.73
C ALA A 264 -5.61 -13.01 4.30
N ARG A 265 -6.05 -11.80 4.00
CA ARG A 265 -5.17 -10.63 3.89
C ARG A 265 -5.41 -9.67 5.05
N LEU A 266 -4.36 -9.00 5.48
CA LEU A 266 -4.44 -7.89 6.40
C LEU A 266 -4.32 -6.59 5.61
N TYR A 267 -5.17 -5.64 5.93
CA TYR A 267 -5.05 -4.26 5.46
C TYR A 267 -4.17 -3.52 6.43
N ASP A 268 -3.12 -2.90 5.93
CA ASP A 268 -2.25 -2.02 6.70
C ASP A 268 -2.42 -0.58 6.23
N ILE A 269 -2.47 0.35 7.19
CA ILE A 269 -2.30 1.78 6.91
C ILE A 269 -0.85 2.14 7.16
N ALA A 270 -0.20 2.68 6.15
CA ALA A 270 1.16 3.15 6.22
C ALA A 270 1.24 4.67 6.05
N THR A 271 2.10 5.30 6.84
CA THR A 271 2.41 6.73 6.81
C THR A 271 3.91 6.94 6.99
N ARG A 272 4.39 8.16 6.81
CA ARG A 272 5.69 8.54 7.38
C ARG A 272 5.60 8.61 8.90
N PRO A 273 6.68 8.34 9.63
CA PRO A 273 6.72 8.57 11.08
C PRO A 273 6.28 10.00 11.42
N HIS A 274 5.50 10.15 12.48
CA HIS A 274 4.96 11.44 12.94
C HIS A 274 4.00 12.13 11.95
N ALA A 275 3.46 11.42 10.96
CA ALA A 275 2.48 12.00 10.05
C ALA A 275 1.17 12.37 10.75
N GLU A 276 0.80 11.62 11.80
CA GLU A 276 -0.36 11.85 12.67
C GLU A 276 -0.29 13.17 13.44
N ASP A 277 0.89 13.78 13.59
CA ASP A 277 1.03 15.13 14.15
C ASP A 277 0.33 16.20 13.27
N ARG A 278 -0.02 15.86 12.04
CA ARG A 278 -0.88 16.69 11.16
C ARG A 278 -2.35 16.40 11.46
N PRO A 279 -3.14 17.39 11.96
CA PRO A 279 -4.54 17.17 12.34
C PRO A 279 -5.40 16.59 11.21
N ALA A 280 -5.19 17.02 9.95
CA ALA A 280 -5.92 16.48 8.81
C ALA A 280 -5.60 14.99 8.59
N ILE A 281 -4.33 14.56 8.75
CA ILE A 281 -3.95 13.14 8.63
C ILE A 281 -4.54 12.36 9.81
N ALA A 282 -4.44 12.85 11.04
CA ALA A 282 -5.04 12.21 12.22
C ALA A 282 -6.56 12.00 12.02
N THR A 283 -7.25 13.00 11.47
CA THR A 283 -8.68 12.90 11.14
C THR A 283 -8.94 11.81 10.09
N VAL A 284 -8.15 11.75 9.02
CA VAL A 284 -8.25 10.72 7.98
C VAL A 284 -7.97 9.33 8.55
N LEU A 285 -6.96 9.18 9.42
CA LEU A 285 -6.66 7.90 10.07
C LEU A 285 -7.83 7.43 10.97
N THR A 286 -8.44 8.34 11.73
CA THR A 286 -9.65 8.05 12.53
C THR A 286 -10.84 7.66 11.65
N ALA A 287 -11.00 8.30 10.49
CA ALA A 287 -12.03 7.95 9.53
C ALA A 287 -11.82 6.56 8.92
N PHE A 288 -10.57 6.14 8.67
CA PHE A 288 -10.24 4.76 8.28
C PHE A 288 -10.67 3.75 9.33
N ASP A 289 -10.42 4.01 10.61
CA ASP A 289 -10.84 3.11 11.69
C ASP A 289 -12.37 3.00 11.76
N THR A 290 -13.08 4.10 11.49
CA THR A 290 -14.54 4.13 11.44
C THR A 290 -15.07 3.35 10.24
N ALA A 291 -14.49 3.53 9.06
CA ALA A 291 -14.84 2.80 7.84
C ALA A 291 -14.61 1.28 8.00
N ALA A 292 -13.47 0.88 8.56
CA ALA A 292 -13.16 -0.52 8.81
C ALA A 292 -14.17 -1.18 9.76
N ARG A 293 -14.59 -0.48 10.82
CA ARG A 293 -15.64 -0.97 11.73
C ARG A 293 -17.00 -1.09 11.08
N ALA A 294 -17.33 -0.23 10.12
CA ALA A 294 -18.59 -0.30 9.39
C ALA A 294 -18.67 -1.53 8.47
N VAL A 295 -17.54 -1.91 7.87
CA VAL A 295 -17.42 -3.08 6.98
C VAL A 295 -17.40 -4.40 7.75
N ALA A 296 -16.82 -4.43 8.95
CA ALA A 296 -16.68 -5.66 9.75
C ALA A 296 -17.98 -6.09 10.47
N ARG A 297 -19.04 -5.28 10.39
CA ARG A 297 -20.38 -5.58 10.93
C ARG A 297 -21.22 -6.34 9.93
#